data_edd5180d886d1dbfe98140394d05c00e
#
_entry.id   edd5180d886d1dbfe98140394d05c00e
#
_cell.length_a   1.000
_cell.length_b   1.000
_cell.length_c   1.000
_cell.angle_alpha   90.00
_cell.angle_beta   90.00
_cell.angle_gamma   90.00
#
_symmetry.space_group_name_H-M   'P 1'
#
loop_
_entity.id
_entity.type
_entity.pdbx_description
1 polymer ?
#
loop_
_entity_poly.entity_id
_entity_poly.type
_entity_poly.pdbx_seq_one_letter_code
_entity_poly.pdbx_strand_id
1 'polypeptide(L)'
;MKPASLLSLTIVAGVSFASACATSSSSTASMSPSMSMTAPSPDPRVGQRAGWFNAGEASWNLGVVSKTKPSTGFINESTPGDRRLVNSDLAFSGKYAIQGNYSGYQVWDISDPRRPTLTTAYVCPGSQSDVSVYQNLMFVSGEATTGRLDCGMQGVADTVSTARLRGIRIFDVSDMAHPKYVANVQTCRGSHTHTVVTDPKDASNVYIYVSGSAAVRSPTELPGCVADPNDPSTALFRIEVIRVPLAHPEQAAIVSHPRIFADNASGAINGLVTVPRHAEPAADVAAQAALRAARASAAGAAGARAGGPPARVPGITQCHDITVYPEIGLAGGACAGMGLLLDIRDVANPVRIAAVADSNFSFWHSATFNNDGTKILFSDEWGGGSQPRCRVTDKMEWGADAIFTLENNKMTFKSYYKMPAPQTSNENCVAHNGSLIPIPGRDVMVQSWYQGGISVFDWTDASHPKEIAYFDYGPMDSTKMVDAGYWSSYWYNGVIVGSEISRGLDIFELKPSALLSQNEIDAAKLVRFDHLNAQDQPKFVWPASFIVARAHIDQLRRSNGLSPDRLAAISRDIDRAESLRGSERRTVLSDLSIALNQEAQASSDGVHVRLLAAALSKLATAQL
;
A
#
# COMPACT_ATOMS: atom_id res chain seq x y z
N MET A 1 24.06 44.86 59.25
CA MET A 1 23.91 46.31 59.38
C MET A 1 22.84 46.74 58.42
N LYS A 2 21.69 47.18 58.91
CA LYS A 2 20.64 47.95 58.22
C LYS A 2 21.08 49.41 58.17
N PRO A 3 20.49 50.36 57.33
CA PRO A 3 19.08 50.70 57.30
C PRO A 3 18.49 50.82 55.90
N ALA A 4 17.22 50.67 55.57
CA ALA A 4 15.94 51.31 55.90
C ALA A 4 15.81 52.83 55.53
N SER A 5 14.86 53.14 54.64
CA SER A 5 14.01 54.33 54.61
C SER A 5 13.10 54.29 53.34
N LEU A 6 11.80 54.14 53.47
CA LEU A 6 10.66 55.09 53.64
C LEU A 6 10.19 55.77 52.29
N LEU A 7 9.07 55.27 51.80
CA LEU A 7 7.67 55.80 51.82
C LEU A 7 7.44 57.18 51.23
N SER A 8 6.67 57.34 50.20
CA SER A 8 5.68 58.37 50.02
C SER A 8 4.53 57.98 49.09
N LEU A 9 3.36 57.99 49.62
CA LEU A 9 2.04 57.77 49.04
C LEU A 9 1.52 59.08 48.48
N THR A 10 1.04 59.16 47.26
CA THR A 10 0.22 60.26 46.77
C THR A 10 -1.01 59.75 46.06
N ILE A 11 -2.16 59.94 46.67
CA ILE A 11 -3.50 59.71 46.15
C ILE A 11 -3.89 60.91 45.30
N VAL A 12 -4.33 60.66 44.04
CA VAL A 12 -5.10 61.65 43.27
C VAL A 12 -6.35 60.96 42.76
N ALA A 13 -7.48 61.43 43.24
CA ALA A 13 -8.82 61.06 42.77
C ALA A 13 -9.09 61.80 41.42
N GLY A 14 -9.59 61.03 40.43
CA GLY A 14 -9.96 61.58 39.12
C GLY A 14 -11.23 60.89 38.61
N VAL A 15 -12.21 61.68 38.39
CA VAL A 15 -13.62 61.52 38.06
C VAL A 15 -13.86 60.62 36.84
N SER A 16 -14.78 59.63 36.95
CA SER A 16 -15.30 58.82 35.88
C SER A 16 -16.21 59.60 34.94
N PHE A 17 -15.88 59.60 33.65
CA PHE A 17 -16.85 59.84 32.56
C PHE A 17 -17.12 58.54 31.84
N ALA A 18 -18.34 58.01 31.95
CA ALA A 18 -18.82 56.91 31.14
C ALA A 18 -19.23 57.41 29.76
N SER A 19 -18.45 57.09 28.75
CA SER A 19 -18.87 57.20 27.35
C SER A 19 -19.18 55.79 26.82
N ALA A 20 -20.45 55.50 26.61
CA ALA A 20 -20.90 54.31 25.92
C ALA A 20 -20.54 54.43 24.43
N CYS A 21 -19.48 53.76 23.99
CA CYS A 21 -19.23 53.47 22.58
C CYS A 21 -19.85 52.12 22.24
N ALA A 22 -20.91 52.15 21.44
CA ALA A 22 -21.43 50.98 20.77
C ALA A 22 -20.37 50.48 19.77
N THR A 23 -19.67 49.41 20.12
CA THR A 23 -18.82 48.67 19.17
C THR A 23 -19.71 47.78 18.32
N SER A 24 -19.98 48.20 17.08
CA SER A 24 -20.42 47.33 16.01
C SER A 24 -19.31 46.31 15.76
N SER A 25 -19.51 45.06 16.21
CA SER A 25 -18.68 43.95 15.85
C SER A 25 -18.91 43.63 14.36
N SER A 26 -18.09 44.20 13.48
CA SER A 26 -17.90 43.71 12.15
C SER A 26 -17.24 42.34 12.27
N SER A 27 -18.01 41.27 12.11
CA SER A 27 -17.47 39.93 11.85
C SER A 27 -16.68 40.01 10.54
N THR A 28 -15.37 40.19 10.62
CA THR A 28 -14.47 39.88 9.54
C THR A 28 -14.54 38.38 9.36
N ALA A 29 -15.37 37.93 8.39
CA ALA A 29 -15.27 36.58 7.86
C ALA A 29 -13.81 36.43 7.39
N SER A 30 -13.03 35.62 8.10
CA SER A 30 -11.71 35.23 7.64
C SER A 30 -11.91 34.48 6.33
N MET A 31 -11.55 35.12 5.22
CA MET A 31 -11.46 34.42 3.94
C MET A 31 -10.43 33.32 4.14
N SER A 32 -10.90 32.06 4.14
CA SER A 32 -10.01 30.92 4.04
C SER A 32 -9.12 31.13 2.82
N PRO A 33 -7.80 30.93 2.92
CA PRO A 33 -6.94 31.04 1.76
C PRO A 33 -7.47 30.15 0.66
N SER A 34 -7.57 30.66 -0.57
CA SER A 34 -8.03 29.87 -1.72
C SER A 34 -7.09 28.67 -1.89
N MET A 35 -7.57 27.47 -1.57
CA MET A 35 -6.79 26.26 -1.69
C MET A 35 -6.51 25.97 -3.17
N SER A 36 -5.23 25.74 -3.52
CA SER A 36 -4.82 25.50 -4.89
C SER A 36 -5.33 24.13 -5.40
N MET A 37 -5.83 24.11 -6.63
CA MET A 37 -6.16 22.90 -7.38
C MET A 37 -4.93 22.27 -8.07
N THR A 38 -3.78 22.95 -8.03
CA THR A 38 -2.53 22.51 -8.66
C THR A 38 -1.43 22.36 -7.63
N ALA A 39 -0.56 21.37 -7.86
CA ALA A 39 0.65 21.19 -7.07
C ALA A 39 1.54 22.44 -7.13
N PRO A 40 2.39 22.68 -6.12
CA PRO A 40 3.37 23.76 -6.14
C PRO A 40 4.26 23.70 -7.38
N SER A 41 4.57 24.89 -7.96
CA SER A 41 5.50 25.02 -9.08
C SER A 41 6.45 26.19 -8.80
N PRO A 42 7.80 25.98 -8.80
CA PRO A 42 8.47 24.70 -9.06
C PRO A 42 8.13 23.63 -8.00
N ASP A 43 8.25 22.36 -8.38
CA ASP A 43 7.96 21.25 -7.48
C ASP A 43 9.04 21.18 -6.38
N PRO A 44 8.70 21.29 -5.08
CA PRO A 44 9.66 21.35 -4.00
C PRO A 44 10.37 20.02 -3.70
N ARG A 45 9.95 18.91 -4.33
CA ARG A 45 10.65 17.63 -4.29
C ARG A 45 11.94 17.65 -5.10
N VAL A 46 12.04 18.53 -6.07
CA VAL A 46 13.22 18.63 -6.94
C VAL A 46 14.40 19.28 -6.20
N GLY A 47 15.53 18.58 -6.14
CA GLY A 47 16.75 19.12 -5.55
C GLY A 47 16.77 19.17 -4.03
N GLN A 48 16.01 18.31 -3.39
CA GLN A 48 16.01 18.14 -1.93
C GLN A 48 17.42 17.83 -1.40
N ARG A 49 17.70 18.32 -0.18
CA ARG A 49 18.96 18.03 0.50
C ARG A 49 19.04 16.55 0.88
N ALA A 50 20.14 15.90 0.50
CA ALA A 50 20.42 14.53 0.89
C ALA A 50 20.66 14.40 2.41
N GLY A 51 20.34 13.22 2.96
CA GLY A 51 20.62 12.90 4.35
C GLY A 51 19.85 11.69 4.86
N TRP A 52 20.28 11.14 5.99
CA TRP A 52 19.56 10.03 6.62
C TRP A 52 18.33 10.55 7.38
N PHE A 53 18.50 10.92 8.67
CA PHE A 53 17.40 11.49 9.48
C PHE A 53 17.31 13.03 9.38
N ASN A 54 18.13 13.66 8.59
CA ASN A 54 18.21 15.10 8.38
C ASN A 54 18.07 15.48 6.90
N ALA A 55 17.56 14.59 6.07
CA ALA A 55 17.23 14.92 4.67
C ALA A 55 16.30 16.14 4.57
N GLY A 56 16.24 16.79 3.41
CA GLY A 56 15.19 17.73 3.09
C GLY A 56 13.85 17.02 3.03
N GLU A 57 12.76 17.77 3.15
CA GLU A 57 11.40 17.24 3.10
C GLU A 57 10.50 18.15 2.27
N ALA A 58 9.60 17.53 1.52
CA ALA A 58 8.55 18.23 0.80
C ALA A 58 7.21 17.55 1.02
N SER A 59 6.15 18.32 1.22
CA SER A 59 4.80 17.79 1.34
C SER A 59 3.78 18.74 0.72
N TRP A 60 2.72 18.18 0.19
CA TRP A 60 1.57 18.91 -0.31
C TRP A 60 0.29 18.13 0.00
N ASN A 61 -0.66 18.77 0.66
CA ASN A 61 -1.93 18.18 1.10
C ASN A 61 -1.79 16.90 1.96
N LEU A 62 -0.59 16.57 2.40
CA LEU A 62 -0.28 15.44 3.28
C LEU A 62 0.54 15.97 4.47
N GLY A 63 0.08 15.70 5.69
CA GLY A 63 0.75 16.13 6.91
C GLY A 63 1.47 14.98 7.59
N VAL A 64 2.70 15.21 8.04
CA VAL A 64 3.43 14.27 8.88
C VAL A 64 2.82 14.30 10.29
N VAL A 65 2.45 13.14 10.81
CA VAL A 65 1.94 12.94 12.17
C VAL A 65 3.07 12.51 13.10
N SER A 66 3.87 11.53 12.67
CA SER A 66 5.04 11.05 13.42
C SER A 66 6.05 10.37 12.51
N LYS A 67 7.29 10.30 13.01
CA LYS A 67 8.43 9.59 12.42
C LYS A 67 9.09 8.78 13.53
N THR A 68 9.15 7.46 13.35
CA THR A 68 9.63 6.54 14.38
C THR A 68 10.79 5.73 13.82
N LYS A 69 11.98 5.89 14.40
CA LYS A 69 13.17 5.14 14.01
C LYS A 69 12.99 3.64 14.25
N PRO A 70 13.67 2.77 13.47
CA PRO A 70 13.71 1.35 13.77
C PRO A 70 14.26 1.10 15.18
N SER A 71 13.83 -0.01 15.79
CA SER A 71 14.31 -0.38 17.13
C SER A 71 15.77 -0.86 17.11
N THR A 72 16.38 -0.92 18.28
CA THR A 72 17.74 -1.50 18.45
C THR A 72 17.79 -2.93 17.89
N GLY A 73 18.80 -3.23 17.07
CA GLY A 73 18.93 -4.50 16.35
C GLY A 73 18.26 -4.52 14.97
N PHE A 74 17.45 -3.50 14.65
CA PHE A 74 16.82 -3.30 13.34
C PHE A 74 17.35 -2.05 12.62
N ILE A 75 18.40 -1.46 13.13
CA ILE A 75 19.12 -0.33 12.55
C ILE A 75 20.64 -0.50 12.79
N ASN A 76 21.44 -0.10 11.82
CA ASN A 76 22.90 0.00 11.95
C ASN A 76 23.31 1.48 11.79
N GLU A 77 23.47 2.19 12.90
CA GLU A 77 23.80 3.61 12.90
C GLU A 77 25.18 3.93 12.27
N SER A 78 26.08 2.93 12.22
CA SER A 78 27.39 3.10 11.56
C SER A 78 27.34 2.91 10.04
N THR A 79 26.25 2.31 9.52
CA THR A 79 26.12 1.99 8.09
C THR A 79 24.70 2.28 7.63
N PRO A 80 24.38 3.55 7.28
CA PRO A 80 23.08 3.91 6.72
C PRO A 80 22.75 3.06 5.48
N GLY A 81 21.54 2.51 5.41
CA GLY A 81 21.13 1.63 4.32
C GLY A 81 21.73 0.23 4.37
N ASP A 82 22.11 -0.29 5.55
CA ASP A 82 22.55 -1.68 5.71
C ASP A 82 21.44 -2.64 5.26
N ARG A 83 21.68 -3.31 4.14
CA ARG A 83 20.71 -4.21 3.50
C ARG A 83 20.25 -5.40 4.35
N ARG A 84 20.98 -5.72 5.43
CA ARG A 84 20.57 -6.78 6.37
C ARG A 84 19.48 -6.34 7.32
N LEU A 85 19.22 -5.03 7.41
CA LEU A 85 18.30 -4.39 8.35
C LEU A 85 17.25 -3.52 7.63
N VAL A 86 17.02 -3.77 6.34
CA VAL A 86 16.02 -3.08 5.54
C VAL A 86 14.62 -3.42 6.07
N ASN A 87 13.80 -2.40 6.33
CA ASN A 87 12.37 -2.59 6.58
C ASN A 87 11.66 -2.92 5.28
N SER A 88 10.69 -3.80 5.37
CA SER A 88 9.87 -4.23 4.23
C SER A 88 8.39 -3.87 4.44
N ASP A 89 7.48 -4.76 4.09
CA ASP A 89 6.06 -4.50 4.03
C ASP A 89 5.39 -4.42 5.41
N LEU A 90 4.14 -3.98 5.41
CA LEU A 90 3.30 -3.78 6.58
C LEU A 90 2.08 -4.69 6.55
N ALA A 91 1.71 -5.19 7.73
CA ALA A 91 0.38 -5.70 8.02
C ALA A 91 -0.18 -5.01 9.25
N PHE A 92 -1.50 -5.05 9.41
CA PHE A 92 -2.17 -4.36 10.51
C PHE A 92 -3.14 -5.29 11.22
N SER A 93 -3.20 -5.19 12.56
CA SER A 93 -4.18 -5.90 13.38
C SER A 93 -4.61 -5.03 14.56
N GLY A 94 -5.89 -4.63 14.59
CA GLY A 94 -6.43 -3.75 15.61
C GLY A 94 -5.66 -2.42 15.71
N LYS A 95 -4.94 -2.25 16.81
CA LYS A 95 -4.11 -1.05 17.07
C LYS A 95 -2.64 -1.20 16.65
N TYR A 96 -2.27 -2.30 16.05
CA TYR A 96 -0.88 -2.63 15.73
C TYR A 96 -0.58 -2.49 14.25
N ALA A 97 0.58 -1.90 13.94
CA ALA A 97 1.28 -2.01 12.67
C ALA A 97 2.43 -3.01 12.85
N ILE A 98 2.48 -4.02 12.00
CA ILE A 98 3.53 -5.03 11.99
C ILE A 98 4.40 -4.72 10.77
N GLN A 99 5.67 -4.43 11.00
CA GLN A 99 6.63 -4.05 9.98
C GLN A 99 7.63 -5.18 9.77
N GLY A 100 7.63 -5.78 8.60
CA GLY A 100 8.64 -6.73 8.18
C GLY A 100 10.03 -6.08 8.09
N ASN A 101 11.05 -6.91 8.23
CA ASN A 101 12.45 -6.49 8.14
C ASN A 101 13.32 -7.69 7.74
N TYR A 102 14.45 -7.44 7.07
CA TYR A 102 15.36 -8.52 6.66
C TYR A 102 15.95 -9.31 7.84
N SER A 103 15.92 -8.76 9.05
CA SER A 103 16.30 -9.43 10.31
C SER A 103 15.12 -10.07 11.06
N GLY A 104 13.87 -9.90 10.60
CA GLY A 104 12.67 -10.38 11.28
C GLY A 104 11.50 -9.40 11.13
N TYR A 105 10.89 -8.98 12.23
CA TYR A 105 9.79 -8.01 12.19
C TYR A 105 9.71 -7.18 13.48
N GLN A 106 9.05 -6.02 13.38
CA GLN A 106 8.76 -5.12 14.49
C GLN A 106 7.25 -4.90 14.60
N VAL A 107 6.70 -4.88 15.81
CA VAL A 107 5.29 -4.60 16.10
C VAL A 107 5.19 -3.27 16.82
N TRP A 108 4.47 -2.34 16.22
CA TRP A 108 4.27 -0.98 16.71
C TRP A 108 2.82 -0.79 17.16
N ASP A 109 2.60 -0.37 18.42
CA ASP A 109 1.29 0.12 18.87
C ASP A 109 1.09 1.54 18.32
N ILE A 110 0.13 1.71 17.43
CA ILE A 110 -0.22 2.97 16.75
C ILE A 110 -1.57 3.54 17.25
N SER A 111 -2.02 3.16 18.43
CA SER A 111 -3.27 3.69 19.04
C SER A 111 -3.21 5.21 19.22
N ASP A 112 -2.04 5.78 19.55
CA ASP A 112 -1.75 7.20 19.36
C ASP A 112 -0.79 7.35 18.17
N PRO A 113 -1.28 7.69 16.98
CA PRO A 113 -0.44 7.79 15.79
C PRO A 113 0.64 8.86 15.88
N ARG A 114 0.55 9.78 16.85
CA ARG A 114 1.59 10.80 17.11
C ARG A 114 2.78 10.24 17.87
N ARG A 115 2.63 9.10 18.54
CA ARG A 115 3.67 8.46 19.37
C ARG A 115 3.58 6.94 19.26
N PRO A 116 3.88 6.34 18.10
CA PRO A 116 3.98 4.89 18.00
C PRO A 116 4.95 4.34 19.04
N THR A 117 4.58 3.24 19.69
CA THR A 117 5.43 2.58 20.68
C THR A 117 5.75 1.16 20.26
N LEU A 118 7.00 0.76 20.43
CA LEU A 118 7.44 -0.59 20.14
C LEU A 118 6.79 -1.56 21.13
N THR A 119 6.04 -2.53 20.60
CA THR A 119 5.45 -3.64 21.38
C THR A 119 6.40 -4.83 21.38
N THR A 120 6.96 -5.19 20.23
CA THR A 120 7.92 -6.28 20.10
C THR A 120 8.85 -6.04 18.92
N ALA A 121 10.07 -6.58 19.03
CA ALA A 121 11.06 -6.68 17.97
C ALA A 121 11.56 -8.13 17.95
N TYR A 122 11.15 -8.89 16.93
CA TYR A 122 11.42 -10.33 16.86
C TYR A 122 12.46 -10.62 15.79
N VAL A 123 13.65 -11.06 16.23
CA VAL A 123 14.77 -11.38 15.34
C VAL A 123 14.62 -12.80 14.81
N CYS A 124 14.44 -12.93 13.51
CA CYS A 124 14.30 -14.21 12.80
C CYS A 124 14.59 -14.03 11.31
N PRO A 125 15.86 -13.96 10.89
CA PRO A 125 16.21 -13.67 9.50
C PRO A 125 15.64 -14.66 8.51
N GLY A 126 15.17 -14.16 7.38
CA GLY A 126 14.55 -15.04 6.37
C GLY A 126 14.40 -14.44 4.97
N SER A 127 15.01 -13.32 4.67
CA SER A 127 14.82 -12.43 3.54
C SER A 127 14.04 -11.20 3.98
N GLN A 128 13.20 -10.61 3.13
CA GLN A 128 12.43 -9.41 3.46
C GLN A 128 11.36 -9.60 4.56
N SER A 129 11.04 -10.85 4.90
CA SER A 129 10.06 -11.18 5.95
C SER A 129 8.72 -10.47 5.75
N ASP A 130 8.17 -10.56 4.53
CA ASP A 130 6.84 -10.08 4.23
C ASP A 130 5.82 -10.66 5.21
N VAL A 131 4.92 -9.83 5.75
CA VAL A 131 4.04 -10.16 6.88
C VAL A 131 2.57 -10.07 6.51
N SER A 132 1.76 -10.99 7.02
CA SER A 132 0.30 -10.93 6.97
C SER A 132 -0.32 -11.47 8.24
N VAL A 133 -1.55 -11.07 8.53
CA VAL A 133 -2.28 -11.50 9.71
C VAL A 133 -3.68 -12.02 9.37
N TYR A 134 -4.13 -12.99 10.13
CA TYR A 134 -5.53 -13.42 10.11
C TYR A 134 -5.94 -13.90 11.49
N GLN A 135 -6.89 -13.22 12.12
CA GLN A 135 -7.28 -13.44 13.51
C GLN A 135 -6.07 -13.38 14.46
N ASN A 136 -5.76 -14.46 15.17
CA ASN A 136 -4.61 -14.57 16.05
C ASN A 136 -3.37 -15.21 15.42
N LEU A 137 -3.36 -15.39 14.11
CA LEU A 137 -2.21 -15.93 13.37
C LEU A 137 -1.50 -14.84 12.56
N MET A 138 -0.18 -14.90 12.55
CA MET A 138 0.67 -14.10 11.68
C MET A 138 1.53 -15.02 10.83
N PHE A 139 1.64 -14.66 9.56
CA PHE A 139 2.41 -15.37 8.56
C PHE A 139 3.60 -14.52 8.13
N VAL A 140 4.77 -15.15 8.00
CA VAL A 140 6.01 -14.44 7.64
C VAL A 140 6.72 -15.21 6.53
N SER A 141 6.97 -14.54 5.42
CA SER A 141 7.70 -15.06 4.26
C SER A 141 9.17 -15.32 4.55
N GLY A 142 9.72 -16.36 3.92
CA GLY A 142 11.15 -16.64 3.93
C GLY A 142 11.61 -17.30 2.63
N GLU A 143 12.64 -16.72 2.00
CA GLU A 143 13.22 -17.25 0.77
C GLU A 143 14.75 -17.28 0.77
N ALA A 144 15.39 -16.60 1.74
CA ALA A 144 16.83 -16.51 1.81
C ALA A 144 17.48 -17.90 1.94
N THR A 145 18.58 -18.12 1.24
CA THR A 145 19.38 -19.34 1.34
C THR A 145 20.06 -19.49 2.70
N THR A 146 20.10 -18.44 3.48
CA THR A 146 20.67 -18.38 4.84
C THR A 146 19.62 -18.51 5.94
N GLY A 147 18.31 -18.41 5.63
CA GLY A 147 17.22 -18.52 6.62
C GLY A 147 17.23 -19.88 7.32
N ARG A 148 16.90 -19.89 8.63
CA ARG A 148 16.89 -21.10 9.46
C ARG A 148 15.52 -21.38 10.05
N LEU A 149 15.22 -22.66 10.27
CA LEU A 149 14.00 -23.11 10.95
C LEU A 149 13.93 -22.59 12.39
N ASP A 150 15.08 -22.53 13.07
CA ASP A 150 15.20 -22.13 14.48
C ASP A 150 15.44 -20.62 14.68
N CYS A 151 15.28 -19.81 13.63
CA CYS A 151 15.58 -18.37 13.63
C CYS A 151 17.03 -18.01 14.02
N GLY A 152 17.95 -18.95 13.93
CA GLY A 152 19.35 -18.74 14.33
C GLY A 152 20.08 -17.72 13.46
N MET A 153 20.77 -16.80 14.10
CA MET A 153 21.54 -15.71 13.44
C MET A 153 22.79 -16.19 12.69
N GLN A 154 23.28 -17.40 12.96
CA GLN A 154 24.44 -18.00 12.29
C GLN A 154 24.16 -18.35 10.82
N GLY A 155 22.89 -18.36 10.41
CA GLY A 155 22.50 -18.69 9.05
C GLY A 155 22.75 -20.15 8.67
N VAL A 156 22.67 -20.45 7.36
CA VAL A 156 22.97 -21.74 6.75
C VAL A 156 24.07 -21.53 5.70
N ALA A 157 25.22 -22.12 5.91
CA ALA A 157 26.36 -22.06 4.98
C ALA A 157 26.33 -23.15 3.91
N ASP A 158 25.77 -24.34 4.25
CA ASP A 158 25.76 -25.51 3.36
C ASP A 158 24.88 -25.26 2.12
N THR A 159 25.29 -25.78 0.98
CA THR A 159 24.53 -25.72 -0.27
C THR A 159 23.19 -26.43 -0.15
N VAL A 160 23.15 -27.56 0.58
CA VAL A 160 21.97 -28.37 0.88
C VAL A 160 21.85 -28.51 2.39
N SER A 161 20.71 -28.14 2.99
CA SER A 161 20.53 -28.22 4.43
C SER A 161 19.05 -28.35 4.81
N THR A 162 18.73 -29.36 5.59
CA THR A 162 17.38 -29.54 6.18
C THR A 162 17.08 -28.54 7.29
N ALA A 163 18.07 -27.81 7.82
CA ALA A 163 17.89 -26.72 8.77
C ALA A 163 17.44 -25.40 8.10
N ARG A 164 17.47 -25.35 6.75
CA ARG A 164 17.09 -24.15 6.00
C ARG A 164 15.59 -23.97 5.97
N LEU A 165 15.12 -22.76 6.32
CA LEU A 165 13.75 -22.34 6.04
C LEU A 165 13.66 -21.63 4.69
N ARG A 166 12.74 -22.09 3.86
CA ARG A 166 12.25 -21.39 2.65
C ARG A 166 10.77 -21.73 2.48
N GLY A 167 9.90 -20.76 2.75
CA GLY A 167 8.45 -20.91 2.79
C GLY A 167 7.80 -19.94 3.74
N ILE A 168 6.81 -20.38 4.49
CA ILE A 168 6.04 -19.56 5.42
C ILE A 168 6.31 -20.00 6.86
N ARG A 169 6.59 -19.05 7.74
CA ARG A 169 6.54 -19.21 9.20
C ARG A 169 5.16 -18.80 9.70
N ILE A 170 4.65 -19.51 10.69
CA ILE A 170 3.35 -19.24 11.32
C ILE A 170 3.59 -18.94 12.80
N PHE A 171 3.07 -17.80 13.24
CA PHE A 171 3.14 -17.36 14.63
C PHE A 171 1.74 -17.24 15.21
N ASP A 172 1.56 -17.65 16.47
CA ASP A 172 0.43 -17.24 17.29
C ASP A 172 0.74 -15.87 17.88
N VAL A 173 -0.10 -14.91 17.55
CA VAL A 173 -0.02 -13.51 17.97
C VAL A 173 -1.22 -13.09 18.85
N SER A 174 -1.84 -14.03 19.52
CA SER A 174 -2.87 -13.75 20.55
C SER A 174 -2.36 -12.74 21.58
N ASP A 175 -1.06 -12.77 21.88
CA ASP A 175 -0.32 -11.72 22.58
C ASP A 175 0.75 -11.14 21.64
N MET A 176 0.49 -9.95 21.11
CA MET A 176 1.43 -9.25 20.21
C MET A 176 2.76 -8.88 20.88
N ALA A 177 2.84 -8.85 22.21
CA ALA A 177 4.08 -8.61 22.92
C ALA A 177 4.97 -9.86 23.00
N HIS A 178 4.38 -11.04 22.91
CA HIS A 178 5.06 -12.33 23.03
C HIS A 178 4.63 -13.31 21.92
N PRO A 179 4.92 -13.02 20.64
CA PRO A 179 4.60 -13.90 19.53
C PRO A 179 5.22 -15.29 19.71
N LYS A 180 4.44 -16.34 19.42
CA LYS A 180 4.92 -17.72 19.53
C LYS A 180 5.07 -18.34 18.15
N TYR A 181 6.25 -18.80 17.79
CA TYR A 181 6.49 -19.55 16.57
C TYR A 181 5.86 -20.95 16.71
N VAL A 182 4.76 -21.21 15.98
CA VAL A 182 3.96 -22.44 16.14
C VAL A 182 4.15 -23.45 15.02
N ALA A 183 4.44 -23.01 13.80
CA ALA A 183 4.61 -23.89 12.65
C ALA A 183 5.39 -23.21 11.51
N ASN A 184 5.78 -24.01 10.53
CA ASN A 184 6.24 -23.54 9.23
C ASN A 184 5.81 -24.50 8.12
N VAL A 185 5.65 -23.95 6.90
CA VAL A 185 5.43 -24.74 5.70
C VAL A 185 6.55 -24.46 4.73
N GLN A 186 7.32 -25.51 4.41
CA GLN A 186 8.41 -25.42 3.44
C GLN A 186 7.87 -25.48 2.03
N THR A 187 8.38 -24.65 1.14
CA THR A 187 8.02 -24.58 -0.27
C THR A 187 9.24 -24.85 -1.17
N CYS A 188 9.01 -25.26 -2.39
CA CYS A 188 10.11 -25.60 -3.30
C CYS A 188 10.94 -24.37 -3.72
N ARG A 189 10.34 -23.17 -3.71
CA ARG A 189 10.98 -21.94 -4.22
C ARG A 189 11.02 -20.80 -3.20
N GLY A 190 10.72 -21.10 -1.92
CA GLY A 190 10.60 -20.08 -0.88
C GLY A 190 9.34 -19.23 -1.06
N SER A 191 9.23 -18.21 -0.23
CA SER A 191 8.19 -17.20 -0.29
C SER A 191 8.86 -15.82 -0.24
N HIS A 192 8.74 -15.07 -1.32
CA HIS A 192 9.16 -13.67 -1.41
C HIS A 192 8.08 -12.80 -0.77
N THR A 193 6.88 -12.87 -1.32
CA THR A 193 5.61 -12.40 -0.77
C THR A 193 4.65 -13.57 -0.64
N HIS A 194 3.56 -13.38 0.07
CA HIS A 194 2.48 -14.35 0.17
C HIS A 194 1.15 -13.64 0.34
N THR A 195 0.06 -14.32 -0.04
CA THR A 195 -1.27 -13.75 0.06
C THR A 195 -2.15 -14.60 0.96
N VAL A 196 -2.71 -13.99 2.00
CA VAL A 196 -3.76 -14.60 2.82
C VAL A 196 -5.07 -14.56 2.05
N VAL A 197 -5.77 -15.71 2.00
CA VAL A 197 -7.03 -15.85 1.26
C VAL A 197 -8.06 -16.52 2.14
N THR A 198 -9.20 -15.86 2.33
CA THR A 198 -10.34 -16.43 3.03
C THR A 198 -11.27 -17.15 2.06
N ASP A 199 -11.82 -18.29 2.50
CA ASP A 199 -12.90 -18.96 1.79
C ASP A 199 -14.22 -18.73 2.54
N PRO A 200 -15.21 -18.01 1.98
CA PRO A 200 -16.48 -17.78 2.64
C PRO A 200 -17.28 -19.07 2.91
N LYS A 201 -16.88 -20.20 2.30
CA LYS A 201 -17.48 -21.53 2.48
C LYS A 201 -16.77 -22.37 3.55
N ASP A 202 -15.59 -21.92 4.01
CA ASP A 202 -14.75 -22.66 4.95
C ASP A 202 -14.18 -21.73 6.04
N ALA A 203 -14.98 -21.47 7.05
CA ALA A 203 -14.58 -20.62 8.17
C ALA A 203 -13.60 -21.31 9.16
N SER A 204 -13.29 -22.59 8.98
CA SER A 204 -12.36 -23.34 9.83
C SER A 204 -10.92 -23.29 9.37
N ASN A 205 -10.67 -22.81 8.15
CA ASN A 205 -9.35 -22.70 7.56
C ASN A 205 -9.11 -21.29 6.99
N VAL A 206 -7.85 -20.93 6.87
CA VAL A 206 -7.38 -19.85 6.01
C VAL A 206 -6.38 -20.42 5.02
N TYR A 207 -6.30 -19.82 3.85
CA TYR A 207 -5.42 -20.27 2.78
C TYR A 207 -4.31 -19.25 2.52
N ILE A 208 -3.17 -19.70 2.03
CA ILE A 208 -2.04 -18.84 1.69
C ILE A 208 -1.56 -19.22 0.29
N TYR A 209 -1.52 -18.24 -0.61
CA TYR A 209 -0.91 -18.39 -1.92
C TYR A 209 0.57 -18.01 -1.85
N VAL A 210 1.42 -18.89 -2.37
CA VAL A 210 2.85 -18.67 -2.51
C VAL A 210 3.26 -18.88 -3.95
N SER A 211 3.74 -17.84 -4.61
CA SER A 211 4.21 -17.96 -5.99
C SER A 211 5.62 -18.56 -6.08
N GLY A 212 6.47 -18.33 -5.11
CA GLY A 212 7.84 -18.83 -5.08
C GLY A 212 8.72 -18.22 -6.17
N SER A 213 9.57 -17.25 -5.81
CA SER A 213 10.41 -16.50 -6.75
C SER A 213 11.84 -17.01 -6.87
N ALA A 214 12.33 -17.71 -5.85
CA ALA A 214 13.71 -18.18 -5.81
C ALA A 214 13.96 -19.44 -6.67
N ALA A 215 15.23 -19.82 -6.82
CA ALA A 215 15.59 -21.06 -7.50
C ALA A 215 15.00 -22.28 -6.77
N VAL A 216 14.61 -23.31 -7.54
CA VAL A 216 14.07 -24.55 -6.97
C VAL A 216 15.11 -25.21 -6.06
N ARG A 217 14.69 -25.66 -4.88
CA ARG A 217 15.52 -26.36 -3.89
C ARG A 217 15.92 -27.74 -4.40
N SER A 218 17.06 -28.25 -3.90
CA SER A 218 17.44 -29.64 -4.09
C SER A 218 16.36 -30.58 -3.54
N PRO A 219 15.98 -31.65 -4.25
CA PRO A 219 15.09 -32.69 -3.72
C PRO A 219 15.66 -33.42 -2.49
N THR A 220 16.99 -33.35 -2.28
CA THR A 220 17.64 -33.83 -1.05
C THR A 220 17.32 -32.92 0.14
N GLU A 221 17.11 -31.63 -0.09
CA GLU A 221 16.73 -30.67 0.95
C GLU A 221 15.24 -30.70 1.24
N LEU A 222 14.43 -30.80 0.19
CA LEU A 222 12.97 -30.95 0.28
C LEU A 222 12.48 -31.92 -0.83
N PRO A 223 12.03 -33.12 -0.47
CA PRO A 223 11.52 -34.08 -1.44
C PRO A 223 10.36 -33.52 -2.28
N GLY A 224 10.28 -33.92 -3.56
CA GLY A 224 9.24 -33.46 -4.49
C GLY A 224 9.54 -32.13 -5.20
N CYS A 225 10.66 -31.46 -4.92
CA CYS A 225 11.07 -30.25 -5.62
C CYS A 225 11.84 -30.61 -6.90
N VAL A 226 11.17 -30.53 -8.05
CA VAL A 226 11.72 -30.80 -9.37
C VAL A 226 12.01 -29.49 -10.08
N ALA A 227 13.24 -29.30 -10.56
CA ALA A 227 13.71 -28.08 -11.22
C ALA A 227 13.66 -28.15 -12.76
N ASP A 228 13.53 -29.34 -13.35
CA ASP A 228 13.44 -29.51 -14.81
C ASP A 228 12.15 -28.86 -15.34
N PRO A 229 12.24 -27.86 -16.23
CA PRO A 229 11.08 -27.18 -16.78
C PRO A 229 10.20 -28.08 -17.68
N ASN A 230 10.73 -29.21 -18.14
CA ASN A 230 10.01 -30.17 -19.01
C ASN A 230 9.33 -31.29 -18.22
N ASP A 231 9.62 -31.41 -16.93
CA ASP A 231 9.01 -32.42 -16.09
C ASP A 231 7.58 -31.99 -15.69
N PRO A 232 6.55 -32.87 -15.88
CA PRO A 232 5.18 -32.53 -15.47
C PRO A 232 5.03 -32.21 -13.99
N SER A 233 5.92 -32.71 -13.13
CA SER A 233 5.93 -32.40 -11.67
C SER A 233 6.73 -31.17 -11.28
N THR A 234 7.31 -30.45 -12.26
CA THR A 234 8.17 -29.29 -11.99
C THR A 234 7.57 -28.32 -10.98
N ALA A 235 8.42 -27.78 -10.11
CA ALA A 235 8.07 -26.69 -9.18
C ALA A 235 7.98 -25.30 -9.85
N LEU A 236 8.32 -25.22 -11.13
CA LEU A 236 8.13 -24.03 -11.97
C LEU A 236 6.70 -23.95 -12.49
N PHE A 237 6.28 -22.79 -12.98
CA PHE A 237 4.99 -22.54 -13.65
C PHE A 237 3.75 -22.87 -12.80
N ARG A 238 3.86 -22.77 -11.47
CA ARG A 238 2.76 -23.03 -10.53
C ARG A 238 2.86 -22.11 -9.33
N ILE A 239 1.77 -21.98 -8.59
CA ILE A 239 1.78 -21.51 -7.22
C ILE A 239 1.57 -22.67 -6.26
N GLU A 240 1.90 -22.49 -4.99
CA GLU A 240 1.62 -23.45 -3.92
C GLU A 240 0.54 -22.86 -3.03
N VAL A 241 -0.56 -23.61 -2.84
CA VAL A 241 -1.67 -23.20 -1.95
C VAL A 241 -1.53 -23.95 -0.64
N ILE A 242 -1.32 -23.22 0.43
CA ILE A 242 -1.22 -23.75 1.78
C ILE A 242 -2.58 -23.59 2.45
N ARG A 243 -3.12 -24.65 3.04
CA ARG A 243 -4.26 -24.59 3.94
C ARG A 243 -3.77 -24.59 5.38
N VAL A 244 -4.29 -23.66 6.18
CA VAL A 244 -3.97 -23.51 7.60
C VAL A 244 -5.25 -23.71 8.41
N PRO A 245 -5.43 -24.86 9.11
CA PRO A 245 -6.53 -25.06 10.04
C PRO A 245 -6.41 -24.11 11.23
N LEU A 246 -7.44 -23.28 11.47
CA LEU A 246 -7.38 -22.23 12.50
C LEU A 246 -7.27 -22.79 13.93
N ALA A 247 -7.89 -23.96 14.20
CA ALA A 247 -7.80 -24.62 15.49
C ALA A 247 -6.47 -25.37 15.70
N HIS A 248 -5.78 -25.71 14.62
CA HIS A 248 -4.57 -26.53 14.60
C HIS A 248 -3.57 -26.02 13.56
N PRO A 249 -3.02 -24.80 13.72
CA PRO A 249 -2.12 -24.19 12.74
C PRO A 249 -0.83 -25.01 12.51
N GLU A 250 -0.45 -25.87 13.46
CA GLU A 250 0.66 -26.83 13.33
C GLU A 250 0.41 -27.90 12.25
N GLN A 251 -0.84 -28.07 11.78
CA GLN A 251 -1.22 -28.97 10.69
C GLN A 251 -1.26 -28.26 9.33
N ALA A 252 -0.74 -27.03 9.25
CA ALA A 252 -0.67 -26.32 7.98
C ALA A 252 0.13 -27.10 6.94
N ALA A 253 -0.42 -27.21 5.73
CA ALA A 253 0.20 -27.99 4.65
C ALA A 253 -0.19 -27.46 3.27
N ILE A 254 0.66 -27.70 2.28
CA ILE A 254 0.33 -27.47 0.87
C ILE A 254 -0.76 -28.46 0.45
N VAL A 255 -1.87 -27.97 -0.08
CA VAL A 255 -3.02 -28.78 -0.51
C VAL A 255 -3.18 -28.85 -2.02
N SER A 256 -2.58 -27.92 -2.76
CA SER A 256 -2.65 -27.91 -4.23
C SER A 256 -1.48 -27.15 -4.87
N HIS A 257 -1.33 -27.33 -6.18
CA HIS A 257 -0.29 -26.73 -7.00
C HIS A 257 -0.87 -26.19 -8.32
N PRO A 258 -1.71 -25.15 -8.29
CA PRO A 258 -2.37 -24.59 -9.47
C PRO A 258 -1.37 -24.12 -10.53
N ARG A 259 -1.56 -24.56 -11.79
CA ARG A 259 -0.73 -24.24 -12.95
C ARG A 259 -1.20 -22.92 -13.62
N ILE A 260 -1.21 -21.82 -12.88
CA ILE A 260 -1.72 -20.52 -13.38
C ILE A 260 -0.92 -19.95 -14.56
N PHE A 261 0.30 -20.47 -14.80
CA PHE A 261 1.18 -20.07 -15.89
C PHE A 261 1.09 -21.00 -17.11
N ALA A 262 0.34 -22.09 -17.08
CA ALA A 262 0.16 -22.97 -18.20
C ALA A 262 -0.52 -22.27 -19.39
N ASP A 263 -0.20 -22.69 -20.61
CA ASP A 263 -0.94 -22.27 -21.79
C ASP A 263 -2.31 -22.94 -21.83
N ASN A 264 -3.38 -22.15 -21.77
CA ASN A 264 -4.75 -22.67 -21.68
C ASN A 264 -5.22 -23.36 -22.98
N ALA A 265 -4.62 -23.04 -24.13
CA ALA A 265 -5.03 -23.56 -25.43
C ALA A 265 -4.33 -24.90 -25.72
N SER A 266 -3.03 -25.00 -25.44
CA SER A 266 -2.24 -26.21 -25.71
C SER A 266 -2.14 -27.15 -24.51
N GLY A 267 -2.46 -26.69 -23.30
CA GLY A 267 -2.20 -27.41 -22.05
C GLY A 267 -0.73 -27.48 -21.65
N ALA A 268 0.16 -26.81 -22.38
CA ALA A 268 1.59 -26.80 -22.08
C ALA A 268 1.86 -26.13 -20.72
N ILE A 269 2.61 -26.80 -19.85
CA ILE A 269 2.92 -26.32 -18.49
C ILE A 269 4.00 -25.23 -18.48
N ASN A 270 4.78 -25.08 -19.53
CA ASN A 270 5.96 -24.22 -19.63
C ASN A 270 5.64 -22.73 -19.81
N GLY A 271 4.44 -22.36 -19.46
CA GLY A 271 4.07 -20.98 -19.22
C GLY A 271 3.63 -20.18 -20.43
N LEU A 272 3.33 -18.95 -20.12
CA LEU A 272 2.96 -17.92 -21.07
C LEU A 272 4.19 -17.42 -21.81
N VAL A 273 4.02 -17.10 -23.09
CA VAL A 273 5.09 -16.48 -23.90
C VAL A 273 5.34 -15.07 -23.39
N THR A 274 6.58 -14.77 -23.02
CA THR A 274 6.97 -13.41 -22.61
C THR A 274 6.97 -12.48 -23.82
N VAL A 275 6.37 -11.31 -23.66
CA VAL A 275 6.49 -10.23 -24.65
C VAL A 275 7.92 -9.67 -24.58
N PRO A 276 8.57 -9.43 -25.74
CA PRO A 276 9.87 -8.78 -25.75
C PRO A 276 9.79 -7.40 -25.09
N ARG A 277 10.68 -7.16 -24.13
CA ARG A 277 10.84 -5.83 -23.53
C ARG A 277 11.64 -4.94 -24.46
N HIS A 278 11.42 -3.62 -24.38
CA HIS A 278 12.30 -2.66 -25.03
C HIS A 278 13.71 -2.72 -24.42
N ALA A 279 14.72 -2.30 -25.19
CA ALA A 279 16.10 -2.27 -24.74
C ALA A 279 16.29 -1.19 -23.66
N GLU A 280 17.00 -1.52 -22.61
CA GLU A 280 17.44 -0.54 -21.61
C GLU A 280 18.52 0.38 -22.19
N PRO A 281 18.59 1.67 -21.76
CA PRO A 281 19.68 2.56 -22.13
C PRO A 281 21.04 1.96 -21.75
N ALA A 282 22.01 2.00 -22.65
CA ALA A 282 23.33 1.38 -22.42
C ALA A 282 24.05 1.92 -21.17
N ALA A 283 23.85 3.21 -20.84
CA ALA A 283 24.41 3.82 -19.62
C ALA A 283 23.82 3.19 -18.36
N ASP A 284 22.51 2.87 -18.35
CA ASP A 284 21.85 2.24 -17.23
C ASP A 284 22.29 0.78 -17.07
N VAL A 285 22.45 0.06 -18.16
CA VAL A 285 23.02 -1.31 -18.15
C VAL A 285 24.42 -1.32 -17.56
N ALA A 286 25.26 -0.36 -17.95
CA ALA A 286 26.61 -0.22 -17.40
C ALA A 286 26.59 0.14 -15.90
N ALA A 287 25.74 1.07 -15.48
CA ALA A 287 25.60 1.46 -14.07
C ALA A 287 25.11 0.29 -13.21
N GLN A 288 24.15 -0.50 -13.69
CA GLN A 288 23.71 -1.71 -13.00
C GLN A 288 24.81 -2.76 -12.87
N ALA A 289 25.58 -2.98 -13.93
CA ALA A 289 26.70 -3.92 -13.89
C ALA A 289 27.74 -3.49 -12.84
N ALA A 290 28.07 -2.19 -12.79
CA ALA A 290 28.97 -1.63 -11.78
C ALA A 290 28.43 -1.80 -10.35
N LEU A 291 27.12 -1.52 -10.13
CA LEU A 291 26.47 -1.70 -8.84
C LEU A 291 26.47 -3.17 -8.38
N ARG A 292 26.16 -4.10 -9.29
CA ARG A 292 26.23 -5.55 -9.01
C ARG A 292 27.65 -5.98 -8.64
N ALA A 293 28.66 -5.49 -9.35
CA ALA A 293 30.06 -5.78 -9.05
C ALA A 293 30.48 -5.24 -7.67
N ALA A 294 30.09 -4.00 -7.35
CA ALA A 294 30.34 -3.40 -6.04
C ALA A 294 29.67 -4.18 -4.90
N ARG A 295 28.43 -4.62 -5.09
CA ARG A 295 27.70 -5.47 -4.13
C ARG A 295 28.36 -6.84 -3.94
N ALA A 296 28.82 -7.47 -5.02
CA ALA A 296 29.52 -8.74 -4.96
C ALA A 296 30.87 -8.62 -4.19
N SER A 297 31.61 -7.54 -4.42
CA SER A 297 32.85 -7.28 -3.70
C SER A 297 32.64 -6.98 -2.21
N ALA A 298 31.56 -6.26 -1.86
CA ALA A 298 31.22 -5.98 -0.47
C ALA A 298 30.73 -7.23 0.29
N ALA A 299 30.10 -8.20 -0.39
CA ALA A 299 29.65 -9.45 0.19
C ALA A 299 30.81 -10.43 0.52
N GLY A 300 32.01 -10.17 0.04
CA GLY A 300 33.18 -11.02 0.23
C GLY A 300 33.11 -12.39 -0.45
N ALA A 301 34.16 -13.18 -0.38
CA ALA A 301 34.23 -14.52 -0.99
C ALA A 301 33.24 -15.54 -0.41
N ALA A 302 32.68 -15.28 0.76
CA ALA A 302 31.65 -16.12 1.39
C ALA A 302 30.26 -16.05 0.70
N GLY A 303 30.02 -15.05 -0.15
CA GLY A 303 28.77 -14.87 -0.90
C GLY A 303 28.84 -15.30 -2.36
N ALA A 304 30.00 -15.70 -2.86
CA ALA A 304 30.16 -16.16 -4.23
C ALA A 304 29.47 -17.52 -4.40
N ARG A 305 28.32 -17.52 -5.08
CA ARG A 305 27.67 -18.76 -5.50
C ARG A 305 28.64 -19.57 -6.37
N ALA A 306 29.03 -20.74 -5.89
CA ALA A 306 29.69 -21.74 -6.73
C ALA A 306 28.67 -22.24 -7.76
N GLY A 307 28.64 -21.61 -8.92
CA GLY A 307 27.71 -21.90 -10.03
C GLY A 307 27.35 -20.60 -10.73
N GLY A 308 27.44 -20.56 -12.06
CA GLY A 308 26.97 -19.43 -12.86
C GLY A 308 25.47 -19.13 -12.59
N PRO A 309 24.96 -18.00 -13.06
CA PRO A 309 23.54 -17.73 -12.97
C PRO A 309 22.77 -18.92 -13.57
N PRO A 310 21.67 -19.37 -12.89
CA PRO A 310 20.88 -20.48 -13.42
C PRO A 310 20.43 -20.16 -14.85
N ALA A 311 20.43 -21.18 -15.72
CA ALA A 311 19.97 -21.04 -17.08
C ALA A 311 18.58 -20.39 -17.06
N ARG A 312 18.39 -19.37 -17.88
CA ARG A 312 17.11 -18.66 -17.95
C ARG A 312 16.06 -19.61 -18.50
N VAL A 313 15.09 -19.96 -17.67
CA VAL A 313 13.94 -20.77 -18.10
C VAL A 313 13.05 -19.89 -18.98
N PRO A 314 12.72 -20.31 -20.21
CA PRO A 314 11.77 -19.58 -21.04
C PRO A 314 10.38 -19.51 -20.39
N GLY A 315 9.68 -18.39 -20.58
CA GLY A 315 8.33 -18.20 -20.08
C GLY A 315 8.28 -17.52 -18.72
N ILE A 316 7.06 -17.36 -18.21
CA ILE A 316 6.75 -16.75 -16.93
C ILE A 316 6.66 -17.87 -15.89
N THR A 317 7.52 -17.84 -14.89
CA THR A 317 7.65 -18.92 -13.90
C THR A 317 7.12 -18.54 -12.52
N GLN A 318 6.77 -17.26 -12.30
CA GLN A 318 6.42 -16.73 -10.99
C GLN A 318 5.65 -15.41 -11.10
N CYS A 319 4.89 -15.08 -10.06
CA CYS A 319 4.44 -13.72 -9.76
C CYS A 319 5.34 -13.11 -8.68
N HIS A 320 5.38 -11.80 -8.60
CA HIS A 320 5.81 -11.09 -7.41
C HIS A 320 4.64 -11.10 -6.42
N ASP A 321 3.62 -10.28 -6.64
CA ASP A 321 2.40 -10.28 -5.83
C ASP A 321 1.22 -10.93 -6.53
N ILE A 322 0.32 -11.51 -5.72
CA ILE A 322 -1.02 -11.92 -6.13
C ILE A 322 -1.99 -11.23 -5.17
N THR A 323 -2.63 -10.15 -5.62
CA THR A 323 -3.61 -9.42 -4.82
C THR A 323 -4.99 -10.03 -5.01
N VAL A 324 -5.55 -10.58 -3.93
CA VAL A 324 -6.89 -11.15 -3.94
C VAL A 324 -7.95 -10.10 -3.62
N TYR A 325 -9.11 -10.23 -4.23
CA TYR A 325 -10.32 -9.47 -3.91
C TYR A 325 -11.47 -10.47 -3.71
N PRO A 326 -11.58 -11.06 -2.50
CA PRO A 326 -12.51 -12.18 -2.23
C PRO A 326 -13.97 -11.83 -2.50
N GLU A 327 -14.40 -10.60 -2.21
CA GLU A 327 -15.80 -10.16 -2.41
C GLU A 327 -16.28 -10.27 -3.86
N ILE A 328 -15.39 -10.20 -4.84
CA ILE A 328 -15.73 -10.37 -6.26
C ILE A 328 -15.24 -11.70 -6.83
N GLY A 329 -14.54 -12.51 -6.04
CA GLY A 329 -13.99 -13.82 -6.43
C GLY A 329 -12.85 -13.74 -7.43
N LEU A 330 -12.11 -12.63 -7.46
CA LEU A 330 -11.00 -12.40 -8.39
C LEU A 330 -9.68 -12.14 -7.67
N ALA A 331 -8.57 -12.39 -8.38
CA ALA A 331 -7.26 -11.92 -7.98
C ALA A 331 -6.48 -11.37 -9.19
N GLY A 332 -5.65 -10.35 -8.91
CA GLY A 332 -4.68 -9.79 -9.85
C GLY A 332 -3.29 -10.34 -9.55
N GLY A 333 -2.68 -11.05 -10.48
CA GLY A 333 -1.30 -11.54 -10.37
C GLY A 333 -0.35 -10.65 -11.15
N ALA A 334 0.59 -9.99 -10.47
CA ALA A 334 1.69 -9.26 -11.11
C ALA A 334 2.87 -10.22 -11.30
N CYS A 335 2.99 -10.77 -12.50
CA CYS A 335 3.88 -11.89 -12.76
C CYS A 335 5.00 -11.47 -13.72
N ALA A 336 6.16 -12.10 -13.63
CA ALA A 336 7.38 -11.73 -14.36
C ALA A 336 7.18 -11.60 -15.87
N GLY A 337 6.61 -10.48 -16.33
CA GLY A 337 6.33 -10.15 -17.73
C GLY A 337 4.86 -9.99 -18.11
N MET A 338 3.91 -10.23 -17.20
CA MET A 338 2.47 -10.10 -17.45
C MET A 338 1.67 -9.77 -16.20
N GLY A 339 0.53 -9.08 -16.37
CA GLY A 339 -0.56 -9.02 -15.41
C GLY A 339 -1.56 -10.15 -15.69
N LEU A 340 -1.89 -10.92 -14.67
CA LEU A 340 -2.85 -12.02 -14.76
C LEU A 340 -4.13 -11.67 -14.00
N LEU A 341 -5.28 -12.13 -14.51
CA LEU A 341 -6.54 -12.16 -13.79
C LEU A 341 -6.88 -13.60 -13.46
N LEU A 342 -7.12 -13.86 -12.17
CA LEU A 342 -7.44 -15.20 -11.68
C LEU A 342 -8.88 -15.24 -11.14
N ASP A 343 -9.58 -16.32 -11.37
CA ASP A 343 -10.79 -16.72 -10.66
C ASP A 343 -10.39 -17.48 -9.39
N ILE A 344 -10.77 -16.98 -8.23
CA ILE A 344 -10.44 -17.54 -6.92
C ILE A 344 -11.67 -18.08 -6.16
N ARG A 345 -12.81 -18.29 -6.82
CA ARG A 345 -14.03 -18.83 -6.19
C ARG A 345 -13.87 -20.26 -5.68
N ASP A 346 -12.94 -21.01 -6.24
CA ASP A 346 -12.33 -22.19 -5.62
C ASP A 346 -10.94 -21.76 -5.10
N VAL A 347 -10.89 -21.43 -3.81
CA VAL A 347 -9.69 -20.89 -3.17
C VAL A 347 -8.51 -21.87 -3.24
N ALA A 348 -8.79 -23.17 -3.17
CA ALA A 348 -7.75 -24.19 -3.27
C ALA A 348 -7.22 -24.38 -4.69
N ASN A 349 -7.99 -24.01 -5.73
CA ASN A 349 -7.63 -24.23 -7.12
C ASN A 349 -7.91 -22.99 -7.99
N PRO A 350 -7.22 -21.86 -7.75
CA PRO A 350 -7.37 -20.66 -8.57
C PRO A 350 -7.03 -20.93 -10.04
N VAL A 351 -7.81 -20.31 -10.93
CA VAL A 351 -7.68 -20.50 -12.39
C VAL A 351 -7.43 -19.16 -13.08
N ARG A 352 -6.44 -19.10 -13.96
CA ARG A 352 -6.22 -17.92 -14.79
C ARG A 352 -7.31 -17.79 -15.85
N ILE A 353 -7.97 -16.62 -15.86
CA ILE A 353 -9.06 -16.29 -16.79
C ILE A 353 -8.67 -15.24 -17.84
N ALA A 354 -7.68 -14.40 -17.56
CA ALA A 354 -7.13 -13.45 -18.52
C ALA A 354 -5.65 -13.14 -18.22
N ALA A 355 -4.96 -12.55 -19.21
CA ALA A 355 -3.61 -12.05 -19.08
C ALA A 355 -3.43 -10.82 -19.97
N VAL A 356 -2.62 -9.86 -19.53
CA VAL A 356 -2.18 -8.69 -20.29
C VAL A 356 -0.67 -8.56 -20.20
N ALA A 357 -0.07 -8.03 -21.27
CA ALA A 357 1.35 -7.75 -21.33
C ALA A 357 1.59 -6.30 -21.75
N ASP A 358 2.71 -5.75 -21.33
CA ASP A 358 3.16 -4.42 -21.71
C ASP A 358 4.67 -4.45 -21.96
N SER A 359 5.09 -4.05 -23.16
CA SER A 359 6.52 -4.00 -23.52
C SER A 359 7.27 -2.88 -22.81
N ASN A 360 6.58 -1.90 -22.24
CA ASN A 360 7.17 -0.82 -21.44
C ASN A 360 7.48 -1.27 -20.00
N PHE A 361 6.81 -2.30 -19.49
CA PHE A 361 7.06 -2.82 -18.17
C PHE A 361 8.27 -3.74 -18.11
N SER A 362 9.14 -3.51 -17.13
CA SER A 362 10.31 -4.34 -16.88
C SER A 362 10.04 -5.42 -15.84
N PHE A 363 9.29 -5.09 -14.79
CA PHE A 363 9.04 -6.01 -13.68
C PHE A 363 7.65 -5.78 -13.07
N TRP A 364 6.68 -6.57 -13.47
CA TRP A 364 5.33 -6.55 -12.91
C TRP A 364 5.39 -6.93 -11.44
N HIS A 365 4.97 -6.03 -10.56
CA HIS A 365 5.22 -6.13 -9.13
C HIS A 365 3.95 -6.37 -8.31
N SER A 366 3.01 -5.43 -8.32
CA SER A 366 1.78 -5.50 -7.54
C SER A 366 0.55 -5.20 -8.37
N ALA A 367 -0.63 -5.55 -7.84
CA ALA A 367 -1.93 -5.26 -8.45
C ALA A 367 -2.85 -4.63 -7.41
N THR A 368 -3.73 -3.71 -7.85
CA THR A 368 -4.75 -3.09 -7.01
C THR A 368 -6.04 -2.94 -7.82
N PHE A 369 -7.14 -3.52 -7.34
CA PHE A 369 -8.47 -3.26 -7.91
C PHE A 369 -9.02 -1.94 -7.35
N ASN A 370 -9.92 -1.27 -8.11
CA ASN A 370 -10.75 -0.25 -7.49
C ASN A 370 -11.88 -0.90 -6.66
N ASN A 371 -12.59 -0.11 -5.85
CA ASN A 371 -13.54 -0.66 -4.88
C ASN A 371 -14.74 -1.40 -5.48
N ASP A 372 -15.12 -1.13 -6.71
CA ASP A 372 -16.21 -1.83 -7.38
C ASP A 372 -15.75 -2.97 -8.31
N GLY A 373 -14.43 -3.17 -8.46
CA GLY A 373 -13.86 -4.22 -9.28
C GLY A 373 -13.95 -4.00 -10.78
N THR A 374 -14.24 -2.76 -11.22
CA THR A 374 -14.33 -2.39 -12.64
C THR A 374 -13.01 -1.92 -13.25
N LYS A 375 -11.99 -1.77 -12.41
CA LYS A 375 -10.64 -1.36 -12.80
C LYS A 375 -9.60 -2.17 -12.05
N ILE A 376 -8.43 -2.33 -12.66
CA ILE A 376 -7.25 -2.88 -12.04
C ILE A 376 -6.02 -2.08 -12.47
N LEU A 377 -5.12 -1.85 -11.55
CA LEU A 377 -3.84 -1.20 -11.75
C LEU A 377 -2.74 -2.21 -11.49
N PHE A 378 -1.68 -2.21 -12.30
CA PHE A 378 -0.45 -2.96 -12.05
C PHE A 378 0.73 -2.00 -11.97
N SER A 379 1.66 -2.25 -11.04
CA SER A 379 2.89 -1.48 -10.90
C SER A 379 4.09 -2.14 -11.58
N ASP A 380 5.00 -1.31 -12.12
CA ASP A 380 6.30 -1.73 -12.68
C ASP A 380 7.42 -1.36 -11.72
N GLU A 381 7.91 -2.35 -10.99
CA GLU A 381 9.09 -2.19 -10.14
C GLU A 381 10.38 -2.34 -10.95
N TRP A 382 10.60 -1.52 -11.94
CA TRP A 382 11.73 -1.63 -12.84
C TRP A 382 13.07 -1.80 -12.10
N GLY A 383 13.71 -2.94 -12.32
CA GLY A 383 14.99 -3.26 -11.72
C GLY A 383 14.93 -3.76 -10.28
N GLY A 384 13.73 -4.15 -9.77
CA GLY A 384 13.56 -4.65 -8.42
C GLY A 384 13.88 -3.59 -7.37
N GLY A 385 13.28 -2.40 -7.50
CA GLY A 385 13.39 -1.30 -6.55
C GLY A 385 14.76 -0.65 -6.40
N SER A 386 15.76 -1.04 -7.21
CA SER A 386 17.11 -0.54 -7.09
C SER A 386 17.57 0.34 -8.26
N GLN A 387 16.61 0.96 -8.97
CA GLN A 387 16.90 1.77 -10.14
C GLN A 387 16.25 3.15 -10.11
N PRO A 388 16.91 4.19 -10.69
CA PRO A 388 16.33 5.51 -10.83
C PRO A 388 15.47 5.54 -12.11
N ARG A 389 14.14 5.51 -11.99
CA ARG A 389 13.21 5.61 -13.13
C ARG A 389 12.28 6.81 -13.07
N CYS A 390 12.55 7.77 -12.17
CA CYS A 390 11.81 9.03 -12.09
C CYS A 390 12.65 10.23 -12.52
N ARG A 391 13.71 10.04 -13.32
CA ARG A 391 14.52 11.16 -13.83
C ARG A 391 13.76 11.88 -14.95
N VAL A 392 14.08 13.15 -15.18
CA VAL A 392 13.50 13.94 -16.27
C VAL A 392 13.72 13.31 -17.67
N THR A 393 14.73 12.46 -17.80
CA THR A 393 15.06 11.73 -19.04
C THR A 393 14.36 10.39 -19.19
N ASP A 394 13.72 9.90 -18.13
CA ASP A 394 13.00 8.62 -18.17
C ASP A 394 11.62 8.81 -18.80
N LYS A 395 11.18 7.82 -19.57
CA LYS A 395 9.85 7.83 -20.14
C LYS A 395 8.78 7.70 -19.06
N MET A 396 7.59 8.25 -19.33
CA MET A 396 6.45 8.23 -18.42
C MET A 396 6.02 6.81 -18.06
N GLU A 397 6.04 5.90 -19.02
CA GLU A 397 5.62 4.52 -18.88
C GLU A 397 6.63 3.59 -18.18
N TRP A 398 7.85 4.06 -17.87
CA TRP A 398 8.89 3.24 -17.23
C TRP A 398 8.85 3.35 -15.70
N GLY A 399 8.75 2.22 -15.02
CA GLY A 399 8.63 2.19 -13.56
C GLY A 399 7.36 2.89 -13.06
N ALA A 400 6.28 2.79 -13.83
CA ALA A 400 5.00 3.43 -13.63
C ALA A 400 3.91 2.41 -13.26
N ASP A 401 2.71 2.89 -13.01
CA ASP A 401 1.50 2.07 -12.96
C ASP A 401 0.85 2.01 -14.34
N ALA A 402 0.34 0.85 -14.73
CA ALA A 402 -0.55 0.69 -15.88
C ALA A 402 -1.98 0.45 -15.39
N ILE A 403 -2.91 1.29 -15.83
CA ILE A 403 -4.31 1.28 -15.42
C ILE A 403 -5.16 0.63 -16.51
N PHE A 404 -5.97 -0.34 -16.12
CA PHE A 404 -6.89 -1.07 -16.99
C PHE A 404 -8.32 -0.95 -16.48
N THR A 405 -9.29 -0.84 -17.40
CA THR A 405 -10.69 -1.13 -17.07
C THR A 405 -10.93 -2.63 -17.17
N LEU A 406 -11.80 -3.15 -16.29
CA LEU A 406 -12.16 -4.55 -16.23
C LEU A 406 -13.66 -4.70 -16.52
N GLU A 407 -13.97 -5.34 -17.64
CA GLU A 407 -15.34 -5.61 -18.07
C GLU A 407 -15.44 -7.03 -18.63
N ASN A 408 -16.35 -7.84 -18.09
CA ASN A 408 -16.54 -9.24 -18.50
C ASN A 408 -15.22 -10.04 -18.50
N ASN A 409 -14.41 -9.88 -17.46
CA ASN A 409 -13.07 -10.48 -17.31
C ASN A 409 -12.04 -10.03 -18.36
N LYS A 410 -12.33 -8.98 -19.12
CA LYS A 410 -11.41 -8.40 -20.09
C LYS A 410 -10.75 -7.15 -19.52
N MET A 411 -9.44 -7.16 -19.44
CA MET A 411 -8.62 -5.99 -19.08
C MET A 411 -8.34 -5.15 -20.33
N THR A 412 -8.69 -3.86 -20.30
CA THR A 412 -8.45 -2.93 -21.40
C THR A 412 -7.61 -1.76 -20.89
N PHE A 413 -6.40 -1.60 -21.43
CA PHE A 413 -5.48 -0.53 -21.05
C PHE A 413 -6.09 0.86 -21.27
N LYS A 414 -5.83 1.78 -20.34
CA LYS A 414 -6.31 3.17 -20.37
C LYS A 414 -5.17 4.18 -20.34
N SER A 415 -4.30 4.12 -19.35
CA SER A 415 -3.21 5.08 -19.18
C SER A 415 -2.12 4.54 -18.26
N TYR A 416 -1.05 5.33 -18.15
CA TYR A 416 -0.06 5.16 -17.08
C TYR A 416 -0.21 6.26 -16.04
N TYR A 417 0.16 5.92 -14.80
CA TYR A 417 0.41 6.89 -13.75
C TYR A 417 1.86 6.78 -13.28
N LYS A 418 2.51 7.92 -13.09
CA LYS A 418 3.83 8.04 -12.49
C LYS A 418 3.88 9.31 -11.65
N MET A 419 4.51 9.25 -10.48
CA MET A 419 4.69 10.42 -9.64
C MET A 419 5.39 11.54 -10.44
N PRO A 420 4.87 12.81 -10.38
CA PRO A 420 5.27 13.83 -11.37
C PRO A 420 6.66 14.42 -11.16
N ALA A 421 7.19 14.42 -9.92
CA ALA A 421 8.45 15.10 -9.60
C ALA A 421 9.66 14.34 -10.13
N PRO A 422 10.52 14.94 -10.95
CA PRO A 422 11.75 14.30 -11.36
C PRO A 422 12.72 14.16 -10.18
N GLN A 423 13.29 12.96 -10.07
CA GLN A 423 14.28 12.59 -9.06
C GLN A 423 15.68 12.52 -9.67
N THR A 424 16.72 12.40 -8.84
CA THR A 424 18.11 12.29 -9.30
C THR A 424 18.46 10.84 -9.70
N SER A 425 19.67 10.66 -10.26
CA SER A 425 20.21 9.33 -10.56
C SER A 425 20.67 8.56 -9.31
N ASN A 426 20.70 9.21 -8.14
CA ASN A 426 21.09 8.59 -6.88
C ASN A 426 19.88 8.16 -6.03
N GLU A 427 18.68 8.29 -6.58
CA GLU A 427 17.42 7.91 -5.93
C GLU A 427 16.80 6.73 -6.69
N ASN A 428 16.67 5.58 -6.01
CA ASN A 428 15.83 4.51 -6.54
C ASN A 428 14.37 4.99 -6.49
N CYS A 429 13.72 5.01 -7.62
CA CYS A 429 12.36 5.51 -7.76
C CYS A 429 11.62 4.77 -8.86
N VAL A 430 10.62 3.98 -8.47
CA VAL A 430 9.68 3.23 -9.30
C VAL A 430 8.39 3.03 -8.53
N ALA A 431 7.29 2.68 -9.21
CA ALA A 431 6.03 2.30 -8.58
C ALA A 431 6.20 1.07 -7.69
N HIS A 432 5.67 1.10 -6.47
CA HIS A 432 5.73 0.02 -5.50
C HIS A 432 4.38 -0.19 -4.79
N ASN A 433 4.37 -0.65 -3.55
CA ASN A 433 3.14 -1.01 -2.84
C ASN A 433 2.34 0.19 -2.33
N GLY A 434 1.03 0.02 -2.32
CA GLY A 434 0.08 0.99 -1.85
C GLY A 434 -1.31 0.41 -1.61
N SER A 435 -2.24 1.24 -1.18
CA SER A 435 -3.64 0.85 -0.99
C SER A 435 -4.61 1.92 -1.44
N LEU A 436 -5.85 1.51 -1.66
CA LEU A 436 -6.95 2.46 -1.80
C LEU A 436 -7.16 3.24 -0.51
N ILE A 437 -7.59 4.49 -0.65
CA ILE A 437 -8.15 5.32 0.42
C ILE A 437 -9.67 5.32 0.24
N PRO A 438 -10.47 4.99 1.27
CA PRO A 438 -11.92 4.81 1.11
C PRO A 438 -12.69 6.13 0.98
N ILE A 439 -12.45 6.87 -0.10
CA ILE A 439 -13.22 8.06 -0.45
C ILE A 439 -14.50 7.63 -1.17
N PRO A 440 -15.70 7.95 -0.65
CA PRO A 440 -16.93 7.49 -1.29
C PRO A 440 -17.07 8.07 -2.71
N GLY A 441 -17.35 7.21 -3.69
CA GLY A 441 -17.54 7.60 -5.08
C GLY A 441 -16.29 7.98 -5.87
N ARG A 442 -15.09 7.77 -5.31
CA ARG A 442 -13.81 8.04 -5.98
C ARG A 442 -12.84 6.87 -5.80
N ASP A 443 -12.01 6.68 -6.80
CA ASP A 443 -10.88 5.76 -6.72
C ASP A 443 -9.62 6.57 -6.41
N VAL A 444 -9.27 6.62 -5.12
CA VAL A 444 -8.08 7.31 -4.62
C VAL A 444 -7.13 6.28 -4.03
N MET A 445 -5.86 6.36 -4.41
CA MET A 445 -4.81 5.46 -3.93
C MET A 445 -3.68 6.24 -3.28
N VAL A 446 -3.12 5.70 -2.21
CA VAL A 446 -1.80 6.07 -1.70
C VAL A 446 -0.80 5.02 -2.15
N GLN A 447 0.38 5.43 -2.63
CA GLN A 447 1.39 4.53 -3.17
C GLN A 447 2.80 5.03 -2.85
N SER A 448 3.68 4.09 -2.61
CA SER A 448 5.11 4.28 -2.38
C SER A 448 5.89 4.27 -3.71
N TRP A 449 6.94 5.10 -3.76
CA TRP A 449 7.82 5.28 -4.90
C TRP A 449 9.29 5.18 -4.48
N TYR A 450 9.59 4.39 -3.46
CA TYR A 450 10.92 4.34 -2.84
C TYR A 450 11.41 5.74 -2.45
N GLN A 451 12.59 6.17 -2.92
CA GLN A 451 13.10 7.52 -2.65
C GLN A 451 12.34 8.63 -3.41
N GLY A 452 11.42 8.31 -4.30
CA GLY A 452 10.43 9.25 -4.82
C GLY A 452 9.30 9.57 -3.84
N GLY A 453 9.33 9.00 -2.64
CA GLY A 453 8.41 9.30 -1.57
C GLY A 453 7.08 8.58 -1.65
N ILE A 454 6.03 9.28 -1.22
CA ILE A 454 4.63 8.82 -1.22
C ILE A 454 3.81 9.73 -2.11
N SER A 455 3.04 9.15 -3.02
CA SER A 455 2.05 9.86 -3.83
C SER A 455 0.64 9.41 -3.49
N VAL A 456 -0.28 10.35 -3.35
CA VAL A 456 -1.72 10.10 -3.28
C VAL A 456 -2.32 10.60 -4.58
N PHE A 457 -2.99 9.74 -5.32
CA PHE A 457 -3.55 10.09 -6.61
C PHE A 457 -4.97 9.58 -6.79
N ASP A 458 -5.75 10.35 -7.54
CA ASP A 458 -7.10 10.04 -7.98
C ASP A 458 -7.04 9.44 -9.38
N TRP A 459 -7.56 8.22 -9.53
CA TRP A 459 -7.69 7.50 -10.79
C TRP A 459 -9.13 7.10 -11.10
N THR A 460 -10.09 7.88 -10.56
CA THR A 460 -11.52 7.74 -10.85
C THR A 460 -11.76 7.79 -12.36
N ASP A 461 -11.11 8.75 -13.06
CA ASP A 461 -10.93 8.67 -14.50
C ASP A 461 -9.66 7.87 -14.82
N ALA A 462 -9.86 6.63 -15.23
CA ALA A 462 -8.75 5.71 -15.56
C ALA A 462 -7.85 6.22 -16.70
N SER A 463 -8.30 7.20 -17.50
CA SER A 463 -7.54 7.77 -18.60
C SER A 463 -6.71 8.99 -18.20
N HIS A 464 -7.05 9.64 -17.08
CA HIS A 464 -6.41 10.87 -16.61
C HIS A 464 -6.16 10.84 -15.09
N PRO A 465 -5.34 9.90 -14.59
CA PRO A 465 -5.00 9.86 -13.16
C PRO A 465 -4.26 11.14 -12.76
N LYS A 466 -4.50 11.62 -11.52
CA LYS A 466 -3.97 12.89 -11.08
C LYS A 466 -3.47 12.81 -9.64
N GLU A 467 -2.23 13.27 -9.38
CA GLU A 467 -1.73 13.45 -8.01
C GLU A 467 -2.53 14.54 -7.27
N ILE A 468 -2.90 14.24 -6.02
CA ILE A 468 -3.68 15.14 -5.17
C ILE A 468 -3.01 15.45 -3.83
N ALA A 469 -2.01 14.64 -3.44
CA ALA A 469 -1.17 14.88 -2.27
C ALA A 469 0.15 14.11 -2.40
N TYR A 470 1.19 14.55 -1.72
CA TYR A 470 2.45 13.83 -1.65
C TYR A 470 3.24 14.17 -0.38
N PHE A 471 4.18 13.27 -0.06
CA PHE A 471 5.30 13.52 0.84
C PHE A 471 6.57 12.88 0.24
N ASP A 472 7.69 13.57 0.37
CA ASP A 472 8.99 13.09 -0.12
C ASP A 472 10.13 13.53 0.81
N TYR A 473 11.11 12.63 0.98
CA TYR A 473 12.41 12.95 1.53
C TYR A 473 13.39 13.20 0.40
N GLY A 474 14.38 14.07 0.63
CA GLY A 474 15.55 14.12 -0.22
C GLY A 474 16.36 12.80 -0.18
N PRO A 475 17.26 12.61 -1.16
CA PRO A 475 18.02 11.38 -1.33
C PRO A 475 18.76 10.97 -0.06
N MET A 476 18.93 9.66 0.13
CA MET A 476 19.70 9.12 1.25
C MET A 476 21.17 9.57 1.18
N ASP A 477 21.74 9.59 -0.02
CA ASP A 477 23.13 9.99 -0.30
C ASP A 477 23.17 10.79 -1.62
N SER A 478 23.87 11.94 -1.61
CA SER A 478 23.94 12.82 -2.79
C SER A 478 24.91 12.34 -3.87
N THR A 479 25.73 11.33 -3.58
CA THR A 479 26.85 10.91 -4.44
C THR A 479 26.71 9.50 -5.00
N LYS A 480 25.89 8.67 -4.38
CA LYS A 480 25.70 7.27 -4.76
C LYS A 480 24.29 6.79 -4.48
N MET A 481 23.87 5.80 -5.23
CA MET A 481 22.61 5.08 -4.98
C MET A 481 22.70 4.27 -3.69
N VAL A 482 21.79 4.52 -2.76
CA VAL A 482 21.54 3.71 -1.56
C VAL A 482 20.09 3.26 -1.61
N ASP A 483 19.81 2.00 -1.36
CA ASP A 483 18.43 1.53 -1.31
C ASP A 483 17.75 2.14 -0.08
N ALA A 484 16.74 2.97 -0.30
CA ALA A 484 16.02 3.73 0.71
C ALA A 484 14.64 4.15 0.18
N GLY A 485 13.95 4.97 0.97
CA GLY A 485 12.61 5.46 0.65
C GLY A 485 11.52 4.49 1.12
N TYR A 486 10.30 4.73 0.68
CA TYR A 486 9.16 3.96 1.17
C TYR A 486 9.01 2.63 0.43
N TRP A 487 9.07 1.52 1.20
CA TRP A 487 8.71 0.19 0.72
C TRP A 487 7.21 0.12 0.43
N SER A 488 6.38 0.55 1.40
CA SER A 488 4.93 0.53 1.28
C SER A 488 4.28 1.67 2.04
N SER A 489 3.06 2.03 1.63
CA SER A 489 2.24 3.05 2.28
C SER A 489 0.77 2.66 2.19
N TYR A 490 0.12 2.49 3.35
CA TYR A 490 -1.25 2.00 3.42
C TYR A 490 -2.14 2.93 4.24
N TRP A 491 -3.38 3.10 3.77
CA TRP A 491 -4.43 3.70 4.58
C TRP A 491 -4.92 2.70 5.61
N TYR A 492 -4.78 3.05 6.88
CA TYR A 492 -5.31 2.24 7.95
C TYR A 492 -6.02 3.10 9.00
N ASN A 493 -7.31 2.88 9.16
CA ASN A 493 -8.16 3.45 10.20
C ASN A 493 -8.03 4.96 10.43
N GLY A 494 -7.83 5.73 9.35
CA GLY A 494 -7.85 7.20 9.39
C GLY A 494 -6.49 7.88 9.24
N VAL A 495 -5.42 7.10 9.12
CA VAL A 495 -4.05 7.57 8.85
C VAL A 495 -3.43 6.81 7.68
N ILE A 496 -2.37 7.34 7.11
CA ILE A 496 -1.49 6.63 6.18
C ILE A 496 -0.25 6.23 6.98
N VAL A 497 0.10 4.95 6.92
CA VAL A 497 1.30 4.41 7.57
C VAL A 497 2.27 3.97 6.48
N GLY A 498 3.48 4.54 6.51
CA GLY A 498 4.56 4.24 5.56
C GLY A 498 5.70 3.48 6.21
N SER A 499 6.14 2.39 5.57
CA SER A 499 7.37 1.68 5.93
C SER A 499 8.53 2.25 5.13
N GLU A 500 9.35 3.04 5.78
CA GLU A 500 10.58 3.56 5.16
C GLU A 500 11.74 2.59 5.40
N ILE A 501 12.38 2.19 4.31
CA ILE A 501 13.41 1.14 4.24
C ILE A 501 14.49 1.30 5.30
N SER A 502 14.99 2.53 5.50
CA SER A 502 16.14 2.82 6.34
C SER A 502 15.86 3.79 7.49
N ARG A 503 14.71 4.51 7.44
CA ARG A 503 14.37 5.54 8.43
C ARG A 503 13.33 5.06 9.46
N GLY A 504 12.53 4.02 9.15
CA GLY A 504 11.62 3.39 10.10
C GLY A 504 10.15 3.44 9.72
N LEU A 505 9.27 3.85 10.64
CA LEU A 505 7.84 3.92 10.46
C LEU A 505 7.38 5.36 10.52
N ASP A 506 6.77 5.85 9.44
CA ASP A 506 6.23 7.18 9.37
C ASP A 506 4.69 7.15 9.28
N ILE A 507 4.02 8.07 9.95
CA ILE A 507 2.56 8.19 9.92
C ILE A 507 2.17 9.56 9.40
N PHE A 508 1.16 9.57 8.51
CA PHE A 508 0.67 10.77 7.83
C PHE A 508 -0.84 10.90 7.98
N GLU A 509 -1.32 12.13 7.83
CA GLU A 509 -2.73 12.45 7.69
C GLU A 509 -3.01 13.26 6.43
N LEU A 510 -4.13 13.00 5.78
CA LEU A 510 -4.62 13.82 4.68
C LEU A 510 -5.06 15.19 5.20
N LYS A 511 -4.69 16.25 4.48
CA LYS A 511 -5.14 17.60 4.76
C LYS A 511 -6.25 18.01 3.79
N PRO A 512 -7.29 18.71 4.24
CA PRO A 512 -8.32 19.22 3.35
C PRO A 512 -7.70 20.19 2.32
N SER A 513 -8.20 20.08 1.09
CA SER A 513 -7.72 20.87 -0.04
C SER A 513 -8.86 21.10 -1.04
N ALA A 514 -8.60 21.85 -2.09
CA ALA A 514 -9.54 22.01 -3.19
C ALA A 514 -9.80 20.68 -3.95
N LEU A 515 -8.87 19.72 -3.85
CA LEU A 515 -8.94 18.41 -4.52
C LEU A 515 -9.58 17.33 -3.64
N LEU A 516 -9.58 17.50 -2.32
CA LEU A 516 -10.10 16.56 -1.34
C LEU A 516 -10.67 17.32 -0.14
N SER A 517 -11.98 17.31 0.05
CA SER A 517 -12.64 18.08 1.10
C SER A 517 -12.50 17.41 2.47
N GLN A 518 -12.76 18.18 3.53
CA GLN A 518 -12.80 17.64 4.90
C GLN A 518 -13.88 16.55 5.04
N ASN A 519 -15.06 16.74 4.41
CA ASN A 519 -16.13 15.72 4.44
C ASN A 519 -15.70 14.40 3.75
N GLU A 520 -14.94 14.47 2.66
CA GLU A 520 -14.38 13.29 2.00
C GLU A 520 -13.38 12.56 2.91
N ILE A 521 -12.48 13.29 3.58
CA ILE A 521 -11.53 12.73 4.55
C ILE A 521 -12.26 12.10 5.74
N ASP A 522 -13.27 12.78 6.27
CA ASP A 522 -14.03 12.26 7.42
C ASP A 522 -14.89 11.06 7.03
N ALA A 523 -15.42 11.02 5.80
CA ALA A 523 -16.11 9.84 5.27
C ALA A 523 -15.15 8.64 5.12
N ALA A 524 -13.91 8.88 4.71
CA ALA A 524 -12.89 7.81 4.65
C ALA A 524 -12.60 7.22 6.04
N LYS A 525 -12.60 8.02 7.09
CA LYS A 525 -12.38 7.58 8.48
C LYS A 525 -13.51 6.72 9.04
N LEU A 526 -14.69 6.72 8.41
CA LEU A 526 -15.83 5.87 8.81
C LEU A 526 -15.63 4.40 8.42
N VAL A 527 -14.77 4.12 7.44
CA VAL A 527 -14.39 2.76 7.06
C VAL A 527 -13.27 2.29 7.99
N ARG A 528 -13.55 1.22 8.74
CA ARG A 528 -12.62 0.68 9.74
C ARG A 528 -12.31 -0.76 9.43
N PHE A 529 -11.06 -1.14 9.69
CA PHE A 529 -10.54 -2.48 9.49
C PHE A 529 -10.08 -3.06 10.82
N ASP A 530 -10.43 -4.32 11.07
CA ASP A 530 -9.87 -5.08 12.20
C ASP A 530 -8.46 -5.58 11.85
N HIS A 531 -8.21 -5.88 10.57
CA HIS A 531 -6.90 -6.19 10.03
C HIS A 531 -6.79 -5.70 8.58
N LEU A 532 -5.57 -5.50 8.11
CA LEU A 532 -5.26 -5.18 6.71
C LEU A 532 -3.95 -5.85 6.33
N ASN A 533 -3.94 -6.55 5.20
CA ASN A 533 -2.76 -7.15 4.58
C ASN A 533 -2.53 -6.55 3.19
N ALA A 534 -1.28 -6.51 2.77
CA ALA A 534 -0.89 -5.86 1.52
C ALA A 534 -1.60 -6.42 0.28
N GLN A 535 -1.73 -7.75 0.19
CA GLN A 535 -2.29 -8.45 -0.97
C GLN A 535 -3.71 -9.00 -0.74
N ASP A 536 -4.39 -8.59 0.34
CA ASP A 536 -5.78 -8.96 0.63
C ASP A 536 -6.64 -7.69 0.61
N GLN A 537 -7.27 -7.41 -0.54
CA GLN A 537 -8.00 -6.17 -0.73
C GLN A 537 -9.42 -6.26 -0.15
N PRO A 538 -9.74 -5.46 0.88
CA PRO A 538 -11.08 -5.42 1.44
C PRO A 538 -12.02 -4.58 0.57
N LYS A 539 -13.31 -4.93 0.56
CA LYS A 539 -14.35 -4.08 0.00
C LYS A 539 -14.75 -3.00 0.99
N PHE A 540 -14.68 -1.74 0.58
CA PHE A 540 -15.12 -0.63 1.39
C PHE A 540 -16.63 -0.49 1.39
N VAL A 541 -17.19 -0.40 2.58
CA VAL A 541 -18.63 -0.18 2.80
C VAL A 541 -18.81 0.94 3.84
N TRP A 542 -19.29 2.09 3.39
CA TRP A 542 -19.55 3.21 4.29
C TRP A 542 -20.83 2.97 5.08
N PRO A 543 -20.85 3.29 6.38
CA PRO A 543 -22.11 3.31 7.14
C PRO A 543 -23.06 4.40 6.63
N ALA A 544 -24.32 4.30 6.99
CA ALA A 544 -25.28 5.39 6.77
C ALA A 544 -24.83 6.61 7.59
N SER A 545 -24.45 7.69 6.92
CA SER A 545 -23.87 8.88 7.57
C SER A 545 -24.14 10.16 6.76
N PHE A 546 -24.51 11.23 7.45
CA PHE A 546 -24.62 12.57 6.86
C PHE A 546 -23.28 13.07 6.31
N ILE A 547 -22.16 12.62 6.88
CA ILE A 547 -20.81 12.94 6.39
C ILE A 547 -20.63 12.41 4.96
N VAL A 548 -21.06 11.17 4.68
CA VAL A 548 -21.00 10.57 3.33
C VAL A 548 -21.83 11.39 2.33
N ALA A 549 -23.04 11.82 2.72
CA ALA A 549 -23.86 12.66 1.87
C ALA A 549 -23.20 14.02 1.59
N ARG A 550 -22.59 14.65 2.60
CA ARG A 550 -21.84 15.91 2.44
C ARG A 550 -20.60 15.75 1.57
N ALA A 551 -19.93 14.60 1.65
CA ALA A 551 -18.80 14.29 0.76
C ALA A 551 -19.25 14.29 -0.72
N HIS A 552 -20.36 13.67 -1.05
CA HIS A 552 -20.91 13.71 -2.42
C HIS A 552 -21.35 15.11 -2.85
N ILE A 553 -21.87 15.94 -1.94
CA ILE A 553 -22.16 17.36 -2.25
C ILE A 553 -20.88 18.10 -2.63
N ASP A 554 -19.79 17.89 -1.90
CA ASP A 554 -18.52 18.55 -2.18
C ASP A 554 -17.92 18.09 -3.53
N GLN A 555 -18.10 16.83 -3.88
CA GLN A 555 -17.74 16.29 -5.20
C GLN A 555 -18.57 16.93 -6.31
N LEU A 556 -19.90 17.01 -6.15
CA LEU A 556 -20.81 17.68 -7.09
C LEU A 556 -20.50 19.16 -7.25
N ARG A 557 -20.08 19.85 -6.17
CA ARG A 557 -19.63 21.23 -6.24
C ARG A 557 -18.35 21.37 -7.07
N ARG A 558 -17.40 20.45 -6.89
CA ARG A 558 -16.11 20.42 -7.60
C ARG A 558 -16.30 20.12 -9.09
N SER A 559 -17.19 19.19 -9.43
CA SER A 559 -17.50 18.81 -10.82
C SER A 559 -18.49 19.73 -11.53
N ASN A 560 -19.08 20.70 -10.82
CA ASN A 560 -20.23 21.50 -11.28
C ASN A 560 -21.42 20.61 -11.74
N GLY A 561 -21.60 19.48 -11.08
CA GLY A 561 -22.64 18.49 -11.41
C GLY A 561 -24.05 19.00 -11.20
N LEU A 562 -24.25 19.91 -10.25
CA LEU A 562 -25.51 20.64 -10.01
C LEU A 562 -25.21 22.13 -9.80
N SER A 563 -26.22 22.98 -10.02
CA SER A 563 -26.06 24.42 -9.83
C SER A 563 -25.76 24.77 -8.35
N PRO A 564 -25.02 25.86 -8.08
CA PRO A 564 -24.73 26.31 -6.71
C PRO A 564 -25.99 26.47 -5.85
N ASP A 565 -27.08 27.04 -6.40
CA ASP A 565 -28.35 27.23 -5.70
C ASP A 565 -29.00 25.88 -5.34
N ARG A 566 -28.94 24.90 -6.27
CA ARG A 566 -29.47 23.56 -6.01
C ARG A 566 -28.65 22.84 -4.92
N LEU A 567 -27.33 22.90 -4.97
CA LEU A 567 -26.46 22.34 -3.93
C LEU A 567 -26.70 22.99 -2.57
N ALA A 568 -26.93 24.31 -2.53
CA ALA A 568 -27.29 25.02 -1.30
C ALA A 568 -28.64 24.58 -0.75
N ALA A 569 -29.64 24.34 -1.62
CA ALA A 569 -30.94 23.82 -1.21
C ALA A 569 -30.82 22.40 -0.63
N ILE A 570 -30.12 21.51 -1.32
CA ILE A 570 -29.84 20.14 -0.86
C ILE A 570 -29.15 20.16 0.51
N SER A 571 -28.13 21.02 0.69
CA SER A 571 -27.42 21.14 1.96
C SER A 571 -28.36 21.52 3.11
N ARG A 572 -29.26 22.51 2.90
CA ARG A 572 -30.26 22.90 3.90
C ARG A 572 -31.24 21.75 4.24
N ASP A 573 -31.66 20.98 3.24
CA ASP A 573 -32.56 19.84 3.47
C ASP A 573 -31.86 18.73 4.26
N ILE A 574 -30.58 18.49 4.02
CA ILE A 574 -29.74 17.53 4.77
C ILE A 574 -29.56 18.03 6.22
N ASP A 575 -29.24 19.29 6.44
CA ASP A 575 -29.07 19.87 7.78
C ASP A 575 -30.39 19.82 8.57
N ARG A 576 -31.51 20.09 7.91
CA ARG A 576 -32.85 19.91 8.48
C ARG A 576 -33.10 18.44 8.84
N ALA A 577 -32.84 17.50 7.93
CA ALA A 577 -33.05 16.08 8.18
C ALA A 577 -32.20 15.55 9.34
N GLU A 578 -30.98 16.07 9.51
CA GLU A 578 -30.09 15.69 10.62
C GLU A 578 -30.66 16.09 11.98
N SER A 579 -31.40 17.22 12.06
CA SER A 579 -32.07 17.69 13.27
C SER A 579 -33.37 16.94 13.60
N LEU A 580 -33.99 16.31 12.62
CA LEU A 580 -35.27 15.56 12.76
C LEU A 580 -35.01 14.12 13.29
N ARG A 581 -36.12 13.44 13.65
CA ARG A 581 -36.12 12.04 14.10
C ARG A 581 -37.28 11.24 13.43
N GLY A 582 -37.15 9.91 13.46
CA GLY A 582 -38.21 9.00 13.08
C GLY A 582 -38.77 9.21 11.66
N SER A 583 -40.10 9.27 11.54
CA SER A 583 -40.80 9.39 10.25
C SER A 583 -40.53 10.70 9.51
N GLU A 584 -40.41 11.82 10.23
CA GLU A 584 -40.15 13.12 9.61
C GLU A 584 -38.78 13.16 8.92
N ARG A 585 -37.70 12.68 9.58
CA ARG A 585 -36.38 12.52 8.97
C ARG A 585 -36.47 11.65 7.74
N ARG A 586 -37.14 10.48 7.86
CA ARG A 586 -37.24 9.50 6.76
C ARG A 586 -37.93 10.14 5.55
N THR A 587 -39.02 10.87 5.76
CA THR A 587 -39.75 11.54 4.67
C THR A 587 -38.85 12.52 3.93
N VAL A 588 -38.21 13.44 4.65
CA VAL A 588 -37.31 14.44 4.03
C VAL A 588 -36.19 13.78 3.20
N LEU A 589 -35.56 12.76 3.74
CA LEU A 589 -34.43 12.07 3.06
C LEU A 589 -34.93 11.26 1.86
N SER A 590 -36.08 10.60 1.97
CA SER A 590 -36.65 9.81 0.87
C SER A 590 -37.10 10.69 -0.28
N ASP A 591 -37.81 11.80 0.01
CA ASP A 591 -38.28 12.74 -1.00
C ASP A 591 -37.09 13.37 -1.75
N LEU A 592 -36.06 13.77 -1.00
CA LEU A 592 -34.83 14.31 -1.60
C LEU A 592 -34.10 13.27 -2.45
N SER A 593 -34.01 12.02 -2.01
CA SER A 593 -33.41 10.92 -2.78
C SER A 593 -34.14 10.68 -4.10
N ILE A 594 -35.50 10.69 -4.07
CA ILE A 594 -36.31 10.52 -5.27
C ILE A 594 -36.09 11.67 -6.26
N ALA A 595 -36.12 12.92 -5.78
CA ALA A 595 -35.88 14.10 -6.61
C ALA A 595 -34.51 14.06 -7.29
N LEU A 596 -33.44 13.71 -6.54
CA LEU A 596 -32.10 13.60 -7.07
C LEU A 596 -31.96 12.51 -8.14
N ASN A 597 -32.60 11.35 -7.97
CA ASN A 597 -32.59 10.31 -9.00
C ASN A 597 -33.23 10.79 -10.32
N GLN A 598 -34.28 11.66 -10.24
CA GLN A 598 -34.87 12.27 -11.44
C GLN A 598 -33.92 13.31 -12.07
N GLU A 599 -33.22 14.12 -11.25
CA GLU A 599 -32.28 15.15 -11.71
C GLU A 599 -31.00 14.55 -12.31
N ALA A 600 -30.60 13.34 -11.91
CA ALA A 600 -29.35 12.71 -12.32
C ALA A 600 -29.19 12.57 -13.85
N GLN A 601 -30.29 12.44 -14.59
CA GLN A 601 -30.26 12.30 -16.05
C GLN A 601 -29.87 13.62 -16.76
N ALA A 602 -30.25 14.76 -16.18
CA ALA A 602 -29.96 16.08 -16.72
C ALA A 602 -28.65 16.69 -16.20
N SER A 603 -28.03 16.06 -15.20
CA SER A 603 -26.79 16.52 -14.59
C SER A 603 -25.56 16.21 -15.46
N SER A 604 -24.59 17.12 -15.49
CA SER A 604 -23.26 16.87 -16.07
C SER A 604 -22.46 15.80 -15.31
N ASP A 605 -22.86 15.49 -14.06
CA ASP A 605 -22.26 14.47 -13.21
C ASP A 605 -23.35 13.58 -12.56
N GLY A 606 -24.14 12.96 -13.42
CA GLY A 606 -25.24 12.11 -13.00
C GLY A 606 -24.83 10.90 -12.15
N VAL A 607 -23.56 10.50 -12.22
CA VAL A 607 -23.03 9.42 -11.37
C VAL A 607 -23.03 9.85 -9.90
N HIS A 608 -22.40 10.98 -9.58
CA HIS A 608 -22.35 11.49 -8.20
C HIS A 608 -23.73 11.94 -7.68
N VAL A 609 -24.62 12.41 -8.55
CA VAL A 609 -26.02 12.69 -8.15
C VAL A 609 -26.72 11.41 -7.70
N ARG A 610 -26.56 10.29 -8.42
CA ARG A 610 -27.13 8.99 -8.00
C ARG A 610 -26.46 8.45 -6.74
N LEU A 611 -25.16 8.63 -6.55
CA LEU A 611 -24.45 8.24 -5.33
C LEU A 611 -24.96 9.02 -4.12
N LEU A 612 -25.18 10.33 -4.26
CA LEU A 612 -25.82 11.14 -3.23
C LEU A 612 -27.23 10.64 -2.91
N ALA A 613 -28.05 10.39 -3.94
CA ALA A 613 -29.40 9.85 -3.76
C ALA A 613 -29.39 8.50 -3.01
N ALA A 614 -28.46 7.60 -3.36
CA ALA A 614 -28.29 6.32 -2.68
C ALA A 614 -27.86 6.49 -1.21
N ALA A 615 -26.94 7.41 -0.91
CA ALA A 615 -26.52 7.72 0.45
C ALA A 615 -27.70 8.25 1.30
N LEU A 616 -28.53 9.11 0.74
CA LEU A 616 -29.74 9.62 1.42
C LEU A 616 -30.79 8.54 1.64
N SER A 617 -31.02 7.66 0.65
CA SER A 617 -31.90 6.50 0.79
C SER A 617 -31.45 5.57 1.92
N LYS A 618 -30.13 5.31 2.00
CA LYS A 618 -29.53 4.51 3.07
C LYS A 618 -29.74 5.17 4.44
N LEU A 619 -29.58 6.50 4.53
CA LEU A 619 -29.86 7.27 5.74
C LEU A 619 -31.34 7.22 6.14
N ALA A 620 -32.26 7.28 5.18
CA ALA A 620 -33.71 7.24 5.43
C ALA A 620 -34.16 5.90 6.05
N THR A 621 -33.47 4.81 5.75
CA THR A 621 -33.77 3.47 6.22
C THR A 621 -32.99 3.05 7.48
N ALA A 622 -31.94 3.78 7.80
CA ALA A 622 -31.11 3.49 8.98
C ALA A 622 -31.85 3.83 10.30
N GLN A 623 -31.65 2.99 11.30
CA GLN A 623 -32.05 3.28 12.69
C GLN A 623 -30.94 4.12 13.34
N LEU A 624 -31.03 5.45 13.18
CA LEU A 624 -30.09 6.43 13.74
C LEU A 624 -30.70 7.16 14.94
#